data_124477a33ecdcc4420d0a935ebcd9779
#
_entry.id   124477a33ecdcc4420d0a935ebcd9779
#
_cell.length_a   1.000
_cell.length_b   1.000
_cell.length_c   1.000
_cell.angle_alpha   90.00
_cell.angle_beta   90.00
_cell.angle_gamma   90.00
#
_symmetry.space_group_name_H-M   'P 1'
#
loop_
_entity.id
_entity.type
_entity.pdbx_description
1 polymer ?
#
loop_
_entity_poly.entity_id
_entity_poly.type
_entity_poly.pdbx_seq_one_letter_code
_entity_poly.pdbx_strand_id
1 'polypeptide(L)'
;GGVMRSLHRYASDAMVVTVTLHLLREFAKGRFRGAQTFSWVSGVPLLWLLFASGIGGYWLVWDQFAQYVAQTTTEWLERLPAISDSLARTFLSDATLSDRLFSLLVFMHIAIPLFLLVGMFIHVNRLKLARTHPANGLAIGVVMMLVVLSLVKPARSMAPADLKTAVASVDLDWVYMNFYPLLDRMDPLYVWIMLAGITALLVMMPWLSPQKTPAPLAAVVDPNNCNGCSWCFQDCPYEAITMIPHEFKKG
;
A
#
# COMPACT_ATOMS: atom_id res chain seq x y z
N GLY A 1 -1.75 23.00 13.92
CA GLY A 1 -1.56 22.41 12.57
C GLY A 1 -0.30 21.56 12.45
N GLY A 2 0.87 22.00 12.98
CA GLY A 2 2.17 21.33 12.80
C GLY A 2 2.23 19.89 13.31
N VAL A 3 1.66 19.62 14.48
CA VAL A 3 1.62 18.26 15.06
C VAL A 3 0.75 17.33 14.20
N MET A 4 -0.43 17.79 13.77
CA MET A 4 -1.32 16.97 12.92
C MET A 4 -0.70 16.65 11.57
N ARG A 5 -0.01 17.63 10.97
CA ARG A 5 0.74 17.42 9.74
C ARG A 5 1.85 16.39 9.91
N SER A 6 2.63 16.50 11.00
CA SER A 6 3.71 15.57 11.32
C SER A 6 3.16 14.17 11.57
N LEU A 7 2.07 14.06 12.32
CA LEU A 7 1.41 12.80 12.60
C LEU A 7 0.92 12.12 11.32
N HIS A 8 0.27 12.89 10.43
CA HIS A 8 -0.18 12.39 9.12
C HIS A 8 1.00 11.87 8.30
N ARG A 9 2.09 12.64 8.23
CA ARG A 9 3.30 12.27 7.51
C ARG A 9 3.90 10.97 8.03
N TYR A 10 4.18 10.89 9.33
CA TYR A 10 4.81 9.71 9.94
C TYR A 10 3.91 8.49 9.96
N ALA A 11 2.58 8.66 10.10
CA ALA A 11 1.64 7.57 9.96
C ALA A 11 1.62 7.00 8.53
N SER A 12 1.73 7.87 7.54
CA SER A 12 1.83 7.51 6.13
C SER A 12 3.11 6.71 5.83
N ASP A 13 4.26 7.16 6.32
CA ASP A 13 5.53 6.45 6.19
C ASP A 13 5.48 5.08 6.88
N ALA A 14 4.94 5.03 8.11
CA ALA A 14 4.76 3.80 8.86
C ALA A 14 3.85 2.81 8.13
N MET A 15 2.83 3.29 7.42
CA MET A 15 1.95 2.45 6.63
C MET A 15 2.70 1.77 5.47
N VAL A 16 3.55 2.49 4.73
CA VAL A 16 4.37 1.88 3.67
C VAL A 16 5.30 0.81 4.23
N VAL A 17 5.98 1.11 5.34
CA VAL A 17 6.87 0.14 6.01
C VAL A 17 6.10 -1.10 6.44
N THR A 18 4.94 -0.94 7.10
CA THR A 18 4.15 -2.08 7.59
C THR A 18 3.54 -2.89 6.45
N VAL A 19 3.08 -2.27 5.37
CA VAL A 19 2.57 -2.96 4.18
C VAL A 19 3.70 -3.74 3.49
N THR A 20 4.90 -3.17 3.39
CA THR A 20 6.07 -3.86 2.84
C THR A 20 6.43 -5.09 3.69
N LEU A 21 6.47 -4.94 5.01
CA LEU A 21 6.72 -6.07 5.93
C LEU A 21 5.60 -7.12 5.86
N HIS A 22 4.34 -6.69 5.70
CA HIS A 22 3.21 -7.59 5.48
C HIS A 22 3.40 -8.39 4.19
N LEU A 23 3.71 -7.76 3.08
CA LEU A 23 3.98 -8.43 1.80
C LEU A 23 5.10 -9.45 1.92
N LEU A 24 6.24 -9.07 2.52
CA LEU A 24 7.38 -9.95 2.73
C LEU A 24 7.03 -11.15 3.63
N ARG A 25 6.26 -10.91 4.70
CA ARG A 25 5.79 -11.96 5.60
C ARG A 25 4.88 -12.97 4.91
N GLU A 26 3.91 -12.50 4.13
CA GLU A 26 2.98 -13.38 3.42
C GLU A 26 3.72 -14.15 2.31
N PHE A 27 4.68 -13.52 1.64
CA PHE A 27 5.58 -14.20 0.71
C PHE A 27 6.41 -15.30 1.39
N ALA A 28 7.10 -14.98 2.50
CA ALA A 28 7.93 -15.93 3.23
C ALA A 28 7.14 -17.13 3.78
N LYS A 29 5.85 -16.93 4.08
CA LYS A 29 4.93 -17.99 4.52
C LYS A 29 4.30 -18.78 3.37
N GLY A 30 4.61 -18.45 2.12
CA GLY A 30 4.01 -19.08 0.95
C GLY A 30 2.51 -18.82 0.78
N ARG A 31 1.98 -17.78 1.46
CA ARG A 31 0.56 -17.43 1.47
C ARG A 31 0.10 -16.64 0.25
N PHE A 32 0.67 -16.92 -0.89
CA PHE A 32 0.26 -16.39 -2.19
C PHE A 32 -0.40 -17.46 -3.07
N ARG A 33 -0.63 -18.68 -2.54
CA ARG A 33 -1.12 -19.86 -3.28
C ARG A 33 -2.46 -20.36 -2.75
N GLY A 34 -3.13 -21.16 -3.58
CA GLY A 34 -4.37 -21.83 -3.19
C GLY A 34 -5.48 -20.86 -2.82
N ALA A 35 -6.13 -21.07 -1.69
CA ALA A 35 -7.25 -20.23 -1.22
C ALA A 35 -6.85 -18.75 -1.00
N GLN A 36 -5.56 -18.47 -0.84
CA GLN A 36 -5.06 -17.11 -0.59
C GLN A 36 -4.59 -16.37 -1.85
N THR A 37 -4.67 -17.00 -3.03
CA THR A 37 -4.31 -16.36 -4.31
C THR A 37 -5.06 -15.06 -4.53
N PHE A 38 -6.36 -15.01 -4.24
CA PHE A 38 -7.15 -13.80 -4.38
C PHE A 38 -6.64 -12.68 -3.46
N SER A 39 -6.39 -13.00 -2.18
CA SER A 39 -5.87 -12.02 -1.22
C SER A 39 -4.49 -11.50 -1.63
N TRP A 40 -3.63 -12.35 -2.17
CA TRP A 40 -2.34 -11.93 -2.69
C TRP A 40 -2.48 -10.98 -3.88
N VAL A 41 -3.22 -11.38 -4.91
CA VAL A 41 -3.38 -10.59 -6.15
C VAL A 41 -4.10 -9.27 -5.89
N SER A 42 -5.13 -9.26 -5.02
CA SER A 42 -5.84 -8.03 -4.65
C SER A 42 -4.98 -7.05 -3.82
N GLY A 43 -3.94 -7.54 -3.15
CA GLY A 43 -2.98 -6.70 -2.43
C GLY A 43 -2.08 -5.86 -3.33
N VAL A 44 -1.80 -6.33 -4.56
CA VAL A 44 -0.92 -5.62 -5.50
C VAL A 44 -1.45 -4.23 -5.89
N PRO A 45 -2.71 -4.06 -6.34
CA PRO A 45 -3.25 -2.73 -6.61
C PRO A 45 -3.34 -1.85 -5.36
N LEU A 46 -3.54 -2.41 -4.18
CA LEU A 46 -3.55 -1.63 -2.93
C LEU A 46 -2.17 -1.03 -2.63
N LEU A 47 -1.10 -1.76 -2.92
CA LEU A 47 0.26 -1.25 -2.80
C LEU A 47 0.47 -0.02 -3.69
N TRP A 48 0.03 -0.07 -4.95
CA TRP A 48 0.17 1.05 -5.88
C TRP A 48 -0.73 2.24 -5.52
N LEU A 49 -1.95 1.99 -5.05
CA LEU A 49 -2.82 3.06 -4.53
C LEU A 49 -2.19 3.77 -3.33
N LEU A 50 -1.50 3.03 -2.45
CA LEU A 50 -0.78 3.61 -1.32
C LEU A 50 0.33 4.56 -1.78
N PHE A 51 1.17 4.13 -2.76
CA PHE A 51 2.21 4.98 -3.34
C PHE A 51 1.62 6.18 -4.07
N ALA A 52 0.58 6.01 -4.88
CA ALA A 52 -0.08 7.10 -5.59
C ALA A 52 -0.67 8.14 -4.63
N SER A 53 -1.27 7.69 -3.52
CA SER A 53 -1.78 8.58 -2.47
C SER A 53 -0.65 9.39 -1.84
N GLY A 54 0.46 8.75 -1.46
CA GLY A 54 1.60 9.42 -0.84
C GLY A 54 2.25 10.44 -1.77
N ILE A 55 2.54 10.07 -3.01
CA ILE A 55 3.10 10.97 -4.03
C ILE A 55 2.19 12.18 -4.24
N GLY A 56 0.86 11.95 -4.40
CA GLY A 56 -0.11 13.04 -4.53
C GLY A 56 -0.17 13.96 -3.31
N GLY A 57 0.11 13.44 -2.11
CA GLY A 57 0.16 14.22 -0.88
C GLY A 57 1.32 15.22 -0.82
N TYR A 58 2.45 14.91 -1.45
CA TYR A 58 3.58 15.86 -1.54
C TYR A 58 3.22 17.09 -2.38
N TRP A 59 2.51 16.92 -3.49
CA TRP A 59 2.11 18.04 -4.34
C TRP A 59 1.30 19.10 -3.61
N LEU A 60 0.52 18.70 -2.60
CA LEU A 60 -0.35 19.63 -1.84
C LEU A 60 0.42 20.60 -0.94
N VAL A 61 1.65 20.29 -0.59
CA VAL A 61 2.48 21.16 0.25
C VAL A 61 2.99 22.37 -0.53
N TRP A 62 3.25 22.20 -1.81
CA TRP A 62 3.75 23.16 -2.78
C TRP A 62 4.98 23.94 -2.30
N ASP A 63 5.93 23.22 -1.75
CA ASP A 63 7.28 23.68 -1.43
C ASP A 63 8.28 23.21 -2.49
N GLN A 64 9.56 23.49 -2.33
CA GLN A 64 10.61 23.07 -3.27
C GLN A 64 10.67 21.55 -3.45
N PHE A 65 10.39 20.78 -2.39
CA PHE A 65 10.31 19.33 -2.52
C PHE A 65 9.11 18.88 -3.36
N ALA A 66 7.96 19.51 -3.12
CA ALA A 66 6.77 19.27 -3.94
C ALA A 66 6.98 19.64 -5.41
N GLN A 67 7.70 20.74 -5.67
CA GLN A 67 8.08 21.15 -7.02
C GLN A 67 8.93 20.07 -7.71
N TYR A 68 9.98 19.57 -7.05
CA TYR A 68 10.79 18.48 -7.57
C TYR A 68 9.95 17.23 -7.86
N VAL A 69 9.12 16.80 -6.89
CA VAL A 69 8.25 15.63 -7.06
C VAL A 69 7.27 15.82 -8.22
N ALA A 70 6.66 17.00 -8.34
CA ALA A 70 5.72 17.30 -9.41
C ALA A 70 6.39 17.29 -10.79
N GLN A 71 7.54 17.95 -10.94
CA GLN A 71 8.29 17.97 -12.19
C GLN A 71 8.73 16.58 -12.62
N THR A 72 9.40 15.85 -11.73
CA THR A 72 9.89 14.50 -12.02
C THR A 72 8.76 13.51 -12.30
N THR A 73 7.64 13.61 -11.56
CA THR A 73 6.48 12.73 -11.81
C THR A 73 5.84 13.02 -13.17
N THR A 74 5.71 14.29 -13.54
CA THR A 74 5.11 14.64 -14.83
C THR A 74 5.99 14.23 -16.01
N GLU A 75 7.31 14.42 -15.93
CA GLU A 75 8.27 13.93 -16.92
C GLU A 75 8.23 12.41 -17.06
N TRP A 76 8.06 11.70 -15.93
CA TRP A 76 7.91 10.26 -15.92
C TRP A 76 6.60 9.80 -16.57
N LEU A 77 5.49 10.49 -16.30
CA LEU A 77 4.19 10.19 -16.90
C LEU A 77 4.16 10.46 -18.42
N GLU A 78 4.86 11.48 -18.90
CA GLU A 78 4.96 11.81 -20.34
C GLU A 78 5.58 10.67 -21.18
N ARG A 79 6.34 9.78 -20.57
CA ARG A 79 6.90 8.60 -21.27
C ARG A 79 5.88 7.50 -21.52
N LEU A 80 4.68 7.59 -20.97
CA LEU A 80 3.60 6.67 -21.28
C LEU A 80 2.95 7.03 -22.61
N PRO A 81 2.78 6.07 -23.55
CA PRO A 81 2.27 6.36 -24.89
C PRO A 81 0.82 6.87 -24.92
N ALA A 82 0.09 6.70 -23.82
CA ALA A 82 -1.28 7.21 -23.67
C ALA A 82 -1.35 8.67 -23.20
N ILE A 83 -0.23 9.24 -22.75
CA ILE A 83 -0.16 10.59 -22.21
C ILE A 83 0.66 11.43 -23.19
N SER A 84 0.02 12.51 -23.72
CA SER A 84 0.71 13.39 -24.66
C SER A 84 1.69 14.32 -23.93
N ASP A 85 2.81 14.67 -24.58
CA ASP A 85 3.85 15.59 -24.07
C ASP A 85 3.30 16.96 -23.59
N SER A 86 2.09 17.32 -23.95
CA SER A 86 1.45 18.57 -23.54
C SER A 86 0.84 18.53 -22.14
N LEU A 87 0.60 17.34 -21.57
CA LEU A 87 -0.14 17.23 -20.31
C LEU A 87 0.70 17.76 -19.14
N ALA A 88 1.97 17.35 -19.05
CA ALA A 88 2.84 17.77 -17.98
C ALA A 88 3.15 19.27 -18.04
N ARG A 89 3.47 19.81 -19.22
CA ARG A 89 3.69 21.24 -19.41
C ARG A 89 2.45 22.07 -19.12
N THR A 90 1.27 21.49 -19.38
CA THR A 90 -0.01 22.15 -19.08
C THR A 90 -0.26 22.24 -17.58
N PHE A 91 0.12 21.22 -16.80
CA PHE A 91 -0.11 21.21 -15.36
C PHE A 91 0.93 22.01 -14.55
N LEU A 92 2.12 22.27 -15.09
CA LEU A 92 3.22 22.94 -14.37
C LEU A 92 3.58 24.31 -14.98
N SER A 93 2.58 25.06 -15.46
CA SER A 93 2.77 26.44 -15.89
C SER A 93 2.19 27.42 -14.86
N ASP A 94 2.75 28.62 -14.75
CA ASP A 94 2.24 29.68 -13.87
C ASP A 94 0.73 29.99 -14.13
N ALA A 95 0.26 29.76 -15.36
CA ALA A 95 -1.14 29.98 -15.74
C ALA A 95 -2.09 28.89 -15.21
N THR A 96 -1.58 27.67 -14.94
CA THR A 96 -2.38 26.53 -14.50
C THR A 96 -2.31 26.30 -13.00
N LEU A 97 -1.29 26.86 -12.32
CA LEU A 97 -1.18 26.87 -10.87
C LEU A 97 -2.26 27.79 -10.27
N SER A 98 -3.43 27.26 -10.09
CA SER A 98 -4.62 27.97 -9.64
C SER A 98 -5.29 27.22 -8.50
N ASP A 99 -6.15 27.90 -7.76
CA ASP A 99 -6.99 27.29 -6.72
C ASP A 99 -7.79 26.09 -7.24
N ARG A 100 -8.16 26.11 -8.53
CA ARG A 100 -8.87 24.99 -9.17
C ARG A 100 -7.98 23.74 -9.27
N LEU A 101 -6.70 23.88 -9.63
CA LEU A 101 -5.76 22.77 -9.68
C LEU A 101 -5.56 22.18 -8.28
N PHE A 102 -5.29 23.03 -7.28
CA PHE A 102 -5.11 22.55 -5.91
C PHE A 102 -6.38 21.91 -5.34
N SER A 103 -7.56 22.41 -5.67
CA SER A 103 -8.83 21.76 -5.30
C SER A 103 -8.96 20.37 -5.92
N LEU A 104 -8.55 20.20 -7.19
CA LEU A 104 -8.52 18.90 -7.85
C LEU A 104 -7.51 17.95 -7.20
N LEU A 105 -6.30 18.43 -6.87
CA LEU A 105 -5.28 17.62 -6.19
C LEU A 105 -5.75 17.18 -4.79
N VAL A 106 -6.40 18.06 -4.04
CA VAL A 106 -7.02 17.70 -2.73
C VAL A 106 -8.08 16.63 -2.94
N PHE A 107 -8.97 16.83 -3.92
CA PHE A 107 -10.00 15.82 -4.23
C PHE A 107 -9.39 14.46 -4.57
N MET A 108 -8.38 14.41 -5.43
CA MET A 108 -7.68 13.18 -5.80
C MET A 108 -6.98 12.55 -4.60
N HIS A 109 -6.32 13.35 -3.76
CA HIS A 109 -5.64 12.87 -2.57
C HIS A 109 -6.61 12.27 -1.52
N ILE A 110 -7.85 12.74 -1.47
CA ILE A 110 -8.90 12.16 -0.61
C ILE A 110 -9.54 10.94 -1.28
N ALA A 111 -9.79 10.99 -2.59
CA ALA A 111 -10.45 9.92 -3.32
C ALA A 111 -9.62 8.63 -3.35
N ILE A 112 -8.30 8.73 -3.57
CA ILE A 112 -7.42 7.55 -3.62
C ILE A 112 -7.43 6.75 -2.31
N PRO A 113 -7.28 7.33 -1.11
CA PRO A 113 -7.44 6.61 0.14
C PRO A 113 -8.83 6.00 0.35
N LEU A 114 -9.89 6.64 -0.14
CA LEU A 114 -11.23 6.05 -0.09
C LEU A 114 -11.33 4.79 -0.96
N PHE A 115 -10.77 4.81 -2.17
CA PHE A 115 -10.66 3.61 -3.00
C PHE A 115 -9.78 2.53 -2.34
N LEU A 116 -8.70 2.94 -1.68
CA LEU A 116 -7.85 2.03 -0.92
C LEU A 116 -8.63 1.36 0.22
N LEU A 117 -9.48 2.10 0.94
CA LEU A 117 -10.34 1.53 1.98
C LEU A 117 -11.33 0.51 1.42
N VAL A 118 -11.98 0.80 0.29
CA VAL A 118 -12.89 -0.15 -0.38
C VAL A 118 -12.11 -1.40 -0.83
N GLY A 119 -10.96 -1.21 -1.47
CA GLY A 119 -10.10 -2.31 -1.89
C GLY A 119 -9.60 -3.14 -0.71
N MET A 120 -9.25 -2.51 0.41
CA MET A 120 -8.83 -3.17 1.64
C MET A 120 -9.99 -3.98 2.26
N PHE A 121 -11.21 -3.45 2.24
CA PHE A 121 -12.40 -4.19 2.65
C PHE A 121 -12.58 -5.46 1.81
N ILE A 122 -12.45 -5.37 0.48
CA ILE A 122 -12.52 -6.52 -0.43
C ILE A 122 -11.38 -7.51 -0.15
N HIS A 123 -10.16 -7.00 0.04
CA HIS A 123 -8.96 -7.80 0.33
C HIS A 123 -9.10 -8.61 1.61
N VAL A 124 -9.61 -7.99 2.68
CA VAL A 124 -9.76 -8.61 4.00
C VAL A 124 -11.00 -9.52 4.07
N ASN A 125 -12.08 -9.19 3.39
CA ASN A 125 -13.39 -9.87 3.50
C ASN A 125 -13.38 -11.32 2.94
N ARG A 126 -12.32 -11.71 2.23
CA ARG A 126 -12.08 -13.08 1.76
C ARG A 126 -11.43 -13.99 2.81
N LEU A 127 -11.02 -13.41 3.94
CA LEU A 127 -10.46 -14.14 5.06
C LEU A 127 -11.52 -14.29 6.15
N LYS A 128 -11.99 -15.48 6.42
CA LYS A 128 -13.09 -15.78 7.37
C LYS A 128 -12.86 -15.23 8.78
N LEU A 129 -11.61 -15.08 9.19
CA LEU A 129 -11.19 -14.61 10.52
C LEU A 129 -10.01 -13.65 10.43
N ALA A 130 -10.16 -12.61 9.59
CA ALA A 130 -9.16 -11.55 9.56
C ALA A 130 -9.11 -10.86 10.93
N ARG A 131 -7.99 -11.04 11.64
CA ARG A 131 -7.72 -10.26 12.86
C ARG A 131 -7.34 -8.84 12.45
N THR A 132 -8.34 -7.96 12.37
CA THR A 132 -8.17 -6.55 11.98
C THR A 132 -7.81 -5.65 13.14
N HIS A 133 -7.96 -6.14 14.38
CA HIS A 133 -7.64 -5.37 15.58
C HIS A 133 -6.31 -5.86 16.19
N PRO A 134 -5.31 -4.97 16.30
CA PRO A 134 -4.09 -5.28 17.04
C PRO A 134 -4.37 -5.38 18.54
N ALA A 135 -3.47 -6.02 19.29
CA ALA A 135 -3.51 -5.95 20.75
C ALA A 135 -3.47 -4.49 21.22
N ASN A 136 -4.29 -4.14 22.22
CA ASN A 136 -4.43 -2.76 22.70
C ASN A 136 -3.07 -2.11 23.06
N GLY A 137 -2.18 -2.87 23.71
CA GLY A 137 -0.85 -2.37 24.06
C GLY A 137 -0.01 -2.00 22.82
N LEU A 138 -0.08 -2.80 21.75
CA LEU A 138 0.61 -2.50 20.49
C LEU A 138 0.01 -1.26 19.82
N ALA A 139 -1.33 -1.16 19.76
CA ALA A 139 -2.00 0.00 19.17
C ALA A 139 -1.62 1.29 19.91
N ILE A 140 -1.70 1.28 21.24
CA ILE A 140 -1.32 2.43 22.08
C ILE A 140 0.16 2.78 21.88
N GLY A 141 1.05 1.78 21.89
CA GLY A 141 2.49 1.99 21.69
C GLY A 141 2.81 2.65 20.36
N VAL A 142 2.20 2.19 19.26
CA VAL A 142 2.38 2.79 17.93
C VAL A 142 1.87 4.23 17.89
N VAL A 143 0.66 4.49 18.40
CA VAL A 143 0.09 5.84 18.43
C VAL A 143 0.98 6.78 19.27
N MET A 144 1.41 6.35 20.45
CA MET A 144 2.30 7.15 21.31
C MET A 144 3.63 7.41 20.65
N MET A 145 4.24 6.43 19.98
CA MET A 145 5.48 6.61 19.23
C MET A 145 5.33 7.66 18.13
N LEU A 146 4.25 7.59 17.34
CA LEU A 146 3.98 8.57 16.28
C LEU A 146 3.74 9.98 16.84
N VAL A 147 3.03 10.11 17.96
CA VAL A 147 2.80 11.39 18.63
C VAL A 147 4.13 11.96 19.15
N VAL A 148 4.92 11.17 19.87
CA VAL A 148 6.23 11.60 20.39
C VAL A 148 7.15 12.01 19.25
N LEU A 149 7.24 11.23 18.18
CA LEU A 149 8.03 11.57 17.00
C LEU A 149 7.56 12.89 16.36
N SER A 150 6.25 13.11 16.28
CA SER A 150 5.67 14.34 15.73
C SER A 150 5.98 15.59 16.57
N LEU A 151 6.20 15.42 17.88
CA LEU A 151 6.58 16.51 18.78
C LEU A 151 8.09 16.76 18.76
N VAL A 152 8.89 15.70 18.75
CA VAL A 152 10.36 15.80 18.84
C VAL A 152 10.97 16.21 17.51
N LYS A 153 10.45 15.68 16.39
CA LYS A 153 10.93 15.95 15.03
C LYS A 153 9.77 16.36 14.12
N PRO A 154 9.25 17.58 14.25
CA PRO A 154 8.11 18.01 13.44
C PRO A 154 8.47 18.04 11.94
N ALA A 155 7.55 17.56 11.10
CA ALA A 155 7.67 17.65 9.65
C ALA A 155 7.58 19.12 9.21
N ARG A 156 8.66 19.61 8.61
CA ARG A 156 8.78 21.01 8.15
C ARG A 156 8.68 21.06 6.63
N SER A 157 8.13 22.16 6.10
CA SER A 157 8.21 22.47 4.68
C SER A 157 9.58 23.03 4.34
N MET A 158 10.01 22.83 3.11
CA MET A 158 11.09 23.59 2.50
C MET A 158 10.63 25.03 2.17
N ALA A 159 11.47 25.80 1.49
CA ALA A 159 11.06 27.09 0.94
C ALA A 159 9.91 26.93 -0.05
N PRO A 160 9.07 27.94 -0.25
CA PRO A 160 7.99 27.89 -1.24
C PRO A 160 8.51 27.51 -2.63
N ALA A 161 7.68 26.77 -3.39
CA ALA A 161 7.98 26.42 -4.78
C ALA A 161 8.09 27.68 -5.65
N ASP A 162 9.05 27.67 -6.58
CA ASP A 162 9.22 28.70 -7.60
C ASP A 162 9.61 28.00 -8.92
N LEU A 163 8.68 27.92 -9.86
CA LEU A 163 8.89 27.26 -11.15
C LEU A 163 9.95 27.95 -12.03
N LYS A 164 10.36 29.17 -11.71
CA LYS A 164 11.41 29.91 -12.42
C LYS A 164 12.81 29.49 -12.00
N THR A 165 12.93 28.79 -10.88
CA THR A 165 14.21 28.33 -10.33
C THR A 165 14.27 26.81 -10.30
N ALA A 166 15.38 26.25 -10.75
CA ALA A 166 15.63 24.81 -10.60
C ALA A 166 15.90 24.47 -9.15
N VAL A 167 15.32 23.40 -8.66
CA VAL A 167 15.57 22.90 -7.30
C VAL A 167 16.97 22.26 -7.29
N ALA A 168 17.91 22.87 -6.57
CA ALA A 168 19.32 22.45 -6.60
C ALA A 168 19.58 21.18 -5.77
N SER A 169 18.88 21.00 -4.66
CA SER A 169 18.99 19.81 -3.79
C SER A 169 17.73 19.64 -2.96
N VAL A 170 17.35 18.40 -2.72
CA VAL A 170 16.25 18.03 -1.83
C VAL A 170 16.68 16.91 -0.90
N ASP A 171 16.21 16.98 0.34
CA ASP A 171 16.34 15.86 1.29
C ASP A 171 15.30 14.80 0.89
N LEU A 172 15.78 13.74 0.26
CA LEU A 172 14.91 12.71 -0.31
C LEU A 172 14.20 11.91 0.78
N ASP A 173 12.90 11.74 0.61
CA ASP A 173 12.14 10.78 1.38
C ASP A 173 12.36 9.36 0.86
N TRP A 174 13.12 8.57 1.60
CA TRP A 174 13.43 7.19 1.26
C TRP A 174 12.25 6.22 1.30
N VAL A 175 11.14 6.58 1.92
CA VAL A 175 9.96 5.72 2.04
C VAL A 175 9.13 5.75 0.76
N TYR A 176 8.73 6.94 0.30
CA TYR A 176 7.91 7.10 -0.90
C TYR A 176 8.72 7.36 -2.17
N MET A 177 9.88 8.04 -2.05
CA MET A 177 10.65 8.55 -3.17
C MET A 177 11.90 7.72 -3.45
N ASN A 178 11.96 6.47 -2.99
CA ASN A 178 13.12 5.59 -3.13
C ASN A 178 13.52 5.32 -4.58
N PHE A 179 12.61 5.43 -5.55
CA PHE A 179 12.87 5.22 -6.97
C PHE A 179 13.09 6.53 -7.76
N TYR A 180 12.85 7.71 -7.18
CA TYR A 180 13.06 8.99 -7.85
C TYR A 180 14.50 9.23 -8.30
N PRO A 181 15.54 8.86 -7.55
CA PRO A 181 16.90 8.95 -8.03
C PRO A 181 17.20 8.14 -9.30
N LEU A 182 16.38 7.14 -9.61
CA LEU A 182 16.51 6.40 -10.88
C LEU A 182 15.97 7.22 -12.05
N LEU A 183 14.90 8.01 -11.82
CA LEU A 183 14.34 8.91 -12.83
C LEU A 183 15.32 10.01 -13.21
N ASP A 184 16.17 10.46 -12.29
CA ASP A 184 17.22 11.45 -12.55
C ASP A 184 18.43 10.88 -13.32
N ARG A 185 18.62 9.55 -13.29
CA ARG A 185 19.84 8.90 -13.82
C ARG A 185 19.63 8.10 -15.09
N MET A 186 18.40 7.70 -15.39
CA MET A 186 18.06 6.87 -16.55
C MET A 186 16.80 7.37 -17.24
N ASP A 187 16.59 6.95 -18.49
CA ASP A 187 15.33 7.27 -19.17
C ASP A 187 14.14 6.74 -18.35
N PRO A 188 13.15 7.58 -18.07
CA PRO A 188 11.96 7.20 -17.27
C PRO A 188 11.19 5.98 -17.79
N LEU A 189 11.33 5.63 -19.08
CA LEU A 189 10.77 4.41 -19.65
C LEU A 189 11.30 3.14 -18.97
N TYR A 190 12.59 3.10 -18.62
CA TYR A 190 13.17 1.93 -17.93
C TYR A 190 12.56 1.75 -16.53
N VAL A 191 12.24 2.84 -15.86
CA VAL A 191 11.54 2.78 -14.55
C VAL A 191 10.13 2.22 -14.73
N TRP A 192 9.41 2.58 -15.79
CA TRP A 192 8.12 1.99 -16.14
C TRP A 192 8.24 0.48 -16.41
N ILE A 193 9.23 0.07 -17.19
CA ILE A 193 9.49 -1.36 -17.49
C ILE A 193 9.79 -2.13 -16.19
N MET A 194 10.62 -1.56 -15.33
CA MET A 194 10.96 -2.15 -14.02
C MET A 194 9.70 -2.33 -13.14
N LEU A 195 8.89 -1.29 -13.00
CA LEU A 195 7.66 -1.34 -12.19
C LEU A 195 6.62 -2.29 -12.78
N ALA A 196 6.47 -2.29 -14.12
CA ALA A 196 5.60 -3.25 -14.80
C ALA A 196 6.08 -4.70 -14.60
N GLY A 197 7.41 -4.92 -14.68
CA GLY A 197 8.01 -6.23 -14.43
C GLY A 197 7.79 -6.71 -12.99
N ILE A 198 8.01 -5.83 -12.00
CA ILE A 198 7.74 -6.14 -10.59
C ILE A 198 6.24 -6.45 -10.39
N THR A 199 5.36 -5.63 -10.97
CA THR A 199 3.92 -5.84 -10.87
C THR A 199 3.51 -7.17 -11.49
N ALA A 200 3.99 -7.47 -12.70
CA ALA A 200 3.73 -8.73 -13.37
C ALA A 200 4.24 -9.92 -12.55
N LEU A 201 5.46 -9.82 -12.00
CA LEU A 201 6.01 -10.85 -11.12
C LEU A 201 5.14 -11.09 -9.89
N LEU A 202 4.74 -10.03 -9.18
CA LEU A 202 3.88 -10.13 -7.99
C LEU A 202 2.53 -10.74 -8.34
N VAL A 203 1.90 -10.31 -9.43
CA VAL A 203 0.60 -10.86 -9.87
C VAL A 203 0.74 -12.31 -10.29
N MET A 204 1.78 -12.68 -11.04
CA MET A 204 1.96 -14.04 -11.56
C MET A 204 2.53 -15.03 -10.52
N MET A 205 3.06 -14.54 -9.41
CA MET A 205 3.68 -15.35 -8.35
C MET A 205 2.89 -16.61 -7.95
N PRO A 206 1.56 -16.57 -7.77
CA PRO A 206 0.76 -17.75 -7.42
C PRO A 206 0.89 -18.91 -8.41
N TRP A 207 1.09 -18.61 -9.70
CA TRP A 207 1.13 -19.59 -10.79
C TRP A 207 2.56 -20.00 -11.19
N LEU A 208 3.57 -19.18 -10.87
CA LEU A 208 4.98 -19.46 -11.22
C LEU A 208 5.60 -20.61 -10.41
N SER A 209 5.03 -20.94 -9.27
CA SER A 209 5.58 -21.99 -8.40
C SER A 209 4.61 -23.17 -8.32
N PRO A 210 4.80 -24.22 -9.10
CA PRO A 210 3.97 -25.42 -9.03
C PRO A 210 4.05 -26.03 -7.63
N GLN A 211 2.89 -26.37 -7.07
CA GLN A 211 2.83 -27.12 -5.82
C GLN A 211 3.35 -28.54 -6.07
N LYS A 212 4.60 -28.80 -5.69
CA LYS A 212 5.16 -30.16 -5.59
C LYS A 212 4.93 -30.79 -4.21
N THR A 213 4.18 -30.15 -3.34
CA THR A 213 3.83 -30.72 -2.05
C THR A 213 2.78 -31.79 -2.24
N PRO A 214 3.01 -33.03 -1.77
CA PRO A 214 1.93 -33.99 -1.61
C PRO A 214 0.78 -33.31 -0.86
N ALA A 215 -0.46 -33.62 -1.23
CA ALA A 215 -1.60 -33.05 -0.54
C ALA A 215 -1.36 -33.17 0.97
N PRO A 216 -1.39 -32.07 1.75
CA PRO A 216 -1.14 -32.16 3.18
C PRO A 216 -2.12 -33.18 3.75
N LEU A 217 -1.62 -34.07 4.59
CA LEU A 217 -2.47 -35.04 5.27
C LEU A 217 -3.62 -34.27 5.92
N ALA A 218 -4.86 -34.61 5.55
CA ALA A 218 -6.02 -33.99 6.13
C ALA A 218 -5.98 -34.21 7.66
N ALA A 219 -6.18 -33.16 8.43
CA ALA A 219 -6.31 -33.30 9.87
C ALA A 219 -7.55 -34.15 10.16
N VAL A 220 -7.35 -35.27 10.85
CA VAL A 220 -8.45 -36.15 11.26
C VAL A 220 -8.84 -35.76 12.68
N VAL A 221 -10.11 -35.42 12.85
CA VAL A 221 -10.65 -35.14 14.18
C VAL A 221 -10.89 -36.47 14.90
N ASP A 222 -10.30 -36.66 16.08
CA ASP A 222 -10.62 -37.77 16.94
C ASP A 222 -11.97 -37.54 17.62
N PRO A 223 -13.02 -38.35 17.30
CA PRO A 223 -14.35 -38.15 17.87
C PRO A 223 -14.41 -38.27 19.39
N ASN A 224 -13.48 -39.03 19.98
CA ASN A 224 -13.43 -39.25 21.44
C ASN A 224 -12.89 -38.05 22.22
N ASN A 225 -12.10 -37.21 21.52
CA ASN A 225 -11.51 -35.99 22.09
C ASN A 225 -12.19 -34.71 21.58
N CYS A 226 -13.23 -34.84 20.75
CA CYS A 226 -13.93 -33.69 20.18
C CYS A 226 -15.22 -33.39 20.96
N ASN A 227 -15.28 -32.24 21.60
CA ASN A 227 -16.48 -31.75 22.31
C ASN A 227 -17.43 -30.92 21.42
N GLY A 228 -17.15 -30.79 20.12
CA GLY A 228 -17.99 -30.04 19.19
C GLY A 228 -17.97 -28.52 19.39
N CYS A 229 -16.95 -27.97 20.07
CA CYS A 229 -16.89 -26.52 20.40
C CYS A 229 -16.76 -25.58 19.20
N SER A 230 -16.62 -26.10 17.99
CA SER A 230 -16.46 -25.35 16.71
C SER A 230 -15.24 -24.43 16.62
N TRP A 231 -14.34 -24.41 17.59
CA TRP A 231 -13.15 -23.54 17.55
C TRP A 231 -12.25 -23.82 16.33
N CYS A 232 -12.04 -25.09 15.98
CA CYS A 232 -11.27 -25.45 14.79
C CYS A 232 -11.90 -24.91 13.50
N PHE A 233 -13.25 -24.89 13.41
CA PHE A 233 -13.99 -24.27 12.30
C PHE A 233 -13.84 -22.75 12.31
N GLN A 234 -13.91 -22.13 13.48
CA GLN A 234 -13.78 -20.68 13.63
C GLN A 234 -12.35 -20.20 13.39
N ASP A 235 -11.37 -20.95 13.84
CA ASP A 235 -9.94 -20.59 13.75
C ASP A 235 -9.28 -21.00 12.42
N CYS A 236 -9.97 -21.76 11.56
CA CYS A 236 -9.39 -22.22 10.29
C CYS A 236 -9.31 -21.07 9.26
N PRO A 237 -8.11 -20.54 8.96
CA PRO A 237 -7.97 -19.44 8.01
C PRO A 237 -8.17 -19.87 6.55
N TYR A 238 -8.31 -21.18 6.30
CA TYR A 238 -8.42 -21.77 4.97
C TYR A 238 -9.84 -22.24 4.63
N GLU A 239 -10.79 -22.07 5.54
CA GLU A 239 -12.17 -22.59 5.39
C GLU A 239 -12.23 -24.09 5.08
N ALA A 240 -11.21 -24.83 5.52
CA ALA A 240 -11.04 -26.23 5.20
C ALA A 240 -11.87 -27.19 6.10
N ILE A 241 -12.60 -26.64 7.08
CA ILE A 241 -13.37 -27.44 8.04
C ILE A 241 -14.86 -27.19 7.78
N THR A 242 -15.60 -28.27 7.56
CA THR A 242 -17.06 -28.24 7.44
C THR A 242 -17.66 -28.92 8.67
N MET A 243 -18.58 -28.22 9.35
CA MET A 243 -19.33 -28.82 10.45
C MET A 243 -20.48 -29.64 9.89
N ILE A 244 -20.49 -30.93 10.20
CA ILE A 244 -21.56 -31.86 9.82
C ILE A 244 -22.43 -32.10 11.07
N PRO A 245 -23.76 -32.03 10.98
CA PRO A 245 -24.63 -32.40 12.10
C PRO A 245 -24.35 -33.84 12.56
N HIS A 246 -24.14 -34.03 13.84
CA HIS A 246 -23.96 -35.38 14.39
C HIS A 246 -25.30 -36.13 14.34
N GLU A 247 -25.38 -37.17 13.53
CA GLU A 247 -26.49 -38.10 13.63
C GLU A 247 -26.33 -38.91 14.93
N PHE A 248 -27.14 -38.58 15.92
CA PHE A 248 -27.26 -39.46 17.08
C PHE A 248 -27.79 -40.81 16.59
N LYS A 249 -26.93 -41.85 16.58
CA LYS A 249 -27.43 -43.20 16.51
C LYS A 249 -28.36 -43.39 17.68
N LYS A 250 -29.68 -43.44 17.43
CA LYS A 250 -30.62 -43.95 18.40
C LYS A 250 -30.22 -45.39 18.66
N GLY A 251 -29.70 -45.65 19.88
CA GLY A 251 -29.48 -46.97 20.41
C GLY A 251 -30.79 -47.67 20.72
#